data_a45767678c570757423f5098ca049ac8
#
_entry.id   a45767678c570757423f5098ca049ac8
#
_cell.length_a   1.000
_cell.length_b   1.000
_cell.length_c   1.000
_cell.angle_alpha   90.00
_cell.angle_beta   90.00
_cell.angle_gamma   90.00
#
_symmetry.space_group_name_H-M   'P 1'
#
loop_
_entity.id
_entity.type
_entity.pdbx_description
1 polymer ?
#
loop_
_entity_poly.entity_id
_entity_poly.type
_entity_poly.pdbx_seq_one_letter_code
_entity_poly.pdbx_strand_id
1 'polypeptide(L)'
;VPESLDLPQGTLDLLILKALSLEPQHGWAISERIHQVSQETLKIPQGSLYPALHRLERKGWISASWAVSENNRRAKYYELTSDGRAQLRAETEDWKRLTAAVGLVLRMT
;
A
#
# COMPACT_ATOMS: atom_id res chain seq x y z
N VAL A 1 14.52 -14.83 13.34
CA VAL A 1 13.87 -13.98 12.34
C VAL A 1 12.69 -13.30 12.99
N PRO A 2 12.65 -11.98 12.97
CA PRO A 2 11.47 -11.30 13.52
C PRO A 2 10.22 -11.67 12.73
N GLU A 3 9.11 -11.88 13.43
CA GLU A 3 7.85 -12.15 12.79
C GLU A 3 7.36 -10.90 12.05
N SER A 4 6.66 -11.12 10.95
CA SER A 4 6.03 -10.03 10.22
C SER A 4 4.93 -9.40 11.07
N LEU A 5 4.81 -8.08 10.99
CA LEU A 5 3.77 -7.37 11.69
C LEU A 5 2.45 -7.44 10.90
N ASP A 6 1.36 -7.63 11.62
CA ASP A 6 0.03 -7.53 11.02
C ASP A 6 -0.28 -6.07 10.74
N LEU A 7 -0.92 -5.81 9.60
CA LEU A 7 -1.24 -4.46 9.18
C LEU A 7 -2.73 -4.18 9.35
N PRO A 8 -3.09 -3.14 10.12
CA PRO A 8 -4.46 -2.65 10.08
C PRO A 8 -4.84 -2.24 8.66
N GLN A 9 -6.13 -2.34 8.33
CA GLN A 9 -6.61 -2.06 6.97
C GLN A 9 -6.19 -0.66 6.48
N GLY A 10 -6.32 0.37 7.31
CA GLY A 10 -5.95 1.73 6.91
C GLY A 10 -4.47 1.87 6.61
N THR A 11 -3.62 1.19 7.38
CA THR A 11 -2.18 1.19 7.14
C THR A 11 -1.84 0.49 5.83
N LEU A 12 -2.48 -0.64 5.54
CA LEU A 12 -2.29 -1.35 4.29
C LEU A 12 -2.66 -0.47 3.10
N ASP A 13 -3.80 0.21 3.19
CA ASP A 13 -4.26 1.10 2.12
C ASP A 13 -3.25 2.21 1.85
N LEU A 14 -2.70 2.83 2.90
CA LEU A 14 -1.68 3.86 2.80
C LEU A 14 -0.44 3.35 2.06
N LEU A 15 0.03 2.15 2.41
CA LEU A 15 1.22 1.57 1.80
C LEU A 15 1.01 1.26 0.31
N ILE A 16 -0.17 0.76 -0.05
CA ILE A 16 -0.49 0.49 -1.45
C ILE A 16 -0.51 1.80 -2.25
N LEU A 17 -1.17 2.83 -1.72
CA LEU A 17 -1.22 4.13 -2.39
C LEU A 17 0.19 4.69 -2.59
N LYS A 18 1.04 4.58 -1.59
CA LYS A 18 2.43 5.05 -1.70
C LYS A 18 3.22 4.27 -2.74
N ALA A 19 3.10 2.96 -2.76
CA ALA A 19 3.80 2.14 -3.74
C ALA A 19 3.41 2.52 -5.17
N LEU A 20 2.12 2.77 -5.40
CA LEU A 20 1.61 3.14 -6.72
C LEU A 20 1.91 4.60 -7.08
N SER A 21 2.28 5.45 -6.11
CA SER A 21 2.65 6.84 -6.41
C SER A 21 3.94 6.94 -7.20
N LEU A 22 4.76 5.90 -7.18
CA LEU A 22 6.06 5.87 -7.83
C LEU A 22 5.95 5.41 -9.28
N GLU A 23 5.14 4.37 -9.54
CA GLU A 23 4.91 3.85 -10.88
C GLU A 23 3.73 2.89 -10.87
N PRO A 24 3.08 2.65 -12.01
CA PRO A 24 2.06 1.61 -12.12
C PRO A 24 2.69 0.24 -11.90
N GLN A 25 1.96 -0.65 -11.23
CA GLN A 25 2.46 -1.99 -10.89
C GLN A 25 1.33 -3.00 -10.88
N HIS A 26 1.66 -4.28 -11.15
CA HIS A 26 0.71 -5.35 -10.89
C HIS A 26 0.70 -5.69 -9.40
N GLY A 27 -0.39 -6.35 -8.95
CA GLY A 27 -0.62 -6.54 -7.51
C GLY A 27 0.51 -7.24 -6.78
N TRP A 28 1.05 -8.32 -7.36
CA TRP A 28 2.13 -9.05 -6.71
C TRP A 28 3.37 -8.16 -6.50
N ALA A 29 3.70 -7.32 -7.49
CA ALA A 29 4.85 -6.43 -7.37
C ALA A 29 4.67 -5.40 -6.25
N ILE A 30 3.45 -4.96 -6.00
CA ILE A 30 3.16 -4.03 -4.89
C ILE A 30 3.55 -4.66 -3.55
N SER A 31 3.11 -5.89 -3.30
CA SER A 31 3.41 -6.57 -2.04
C SER A 31 4.89 -6.87 -1.90
N GLU A 32 5.54 -7.29 -2.98
CA GLU A 32 7.00 -7.54 -2.98
C GLU A 32 7.79 -6.28 -2.67
N ARG A 33 7.40 -5.16 -3.29
CA ARG A 33 8.09 -3.89 -3.08
C ARG A 33 7.99 -3.44 -1.63
N ILE A 34 6.80 -3.51 -1.06
CA ILE A 34 6.58 -3.14 0.33
C ILE A 34 7.41 -4.03 1.26
N HIS A 35 7.44 -5.32 0.99
CA HIS A 35 8.24 -6.27 1.77
C HIS A 35 9.73 -5.93 1.72
N GLN A 36 10.27 -5.68 0.52
CA GLN A 36 11.68 -5.34 0.33
C GLN A 36 12.04 -4.01 1.00
N VAL A 37 11.26 -2.97 0.76
CA VAL A 37 11.55 -1.64 1.28
C VAL A 37 11.47 -1.60 2.81
N SER A 38 10.60 -2.40 3.40
CA SER A 38 10.47 -2.49 4.86
C SER A 38 11.47 -3.46 5.49
N GLN A 39 12.48 -3.90 4.74
CA GLN A 39 13.48 -4.85 5.20
C GLN A 39 12.83 -6.13 5.73
N GLU A 40 11.89 -6.63 4.96
CA GLU A 40 11.14 -7.87 5.23
C GLU A 40 10.25 -7.83 6.49
N THR A 41 10.03 -6.64 7.03
CA THR A 41 9.19 -6.49 8.24
C THR A 41 7.70 -6.56 7.91
N LEU A 42 7.30 -5.95 6.79
CA LEU A 42 5.90 -5.86 6.41
C LEU A 42 5.58 -6.85 5.30
N LYS A 43 4.83 -7.89 5.64
CA LYS A 43 4.39 -8.89 4.69
C LYS A 43 2.89 -8.75 4.48
N ILE A 44 2.47 -8.67 3.22
CA ILE A 44 1.07 -8.55 2.86
C ILE A 44 0.61 -9.85 2.23
N PRO A 45 -0.22 -10.64 2.93
CA PRO A 45 -0.77 -11.87 2.36
C PRO A 45 -1.68 -11.54 1.18
N GLN A 46 -1.76 -12.44 0.20
CA GLN A 46 -2.64 -12.26 -0.95
C GLN A 46 -4.10 -12.13 -0.53
N GLY A 47 -4.47 -12.81 0.54
CA GLY A 47 -5.82 -12.72 1.10
C GLY A 47 -6.19 -11.32 1.60
N SER A 48 -5.20 -10.49 1.91
CA SER A 48 -5.41 -9.09 2.31
C SER A 48 -5.20 -8.12 1.15
N LEU A 49 -4.24 -8.44 0.28
CA LEU A 49 -3.83 -7.55 -0.81
C LEU A 49 -4.95 -7.32 -1.83
N TYR A 50 -5.51 -8.39 -2.39
CA TYR A 50 -6.48 -8.24 -3.47
C TYR A 50 -7.80 -7.63 -3.01
N PRO A 51 -8.34 -7.96 -1.84
CA PRO A 51 -9.49 -7.22 -1.33
C PRO A 51 -9.20 -5.73 -1.12
N ALA A 52 -7.98 -5.38 -0.67
CA ALA A 52 -7.59 -3.98 -0.51
C ALA A 52 -7.53 -3.26 -1.87
N LEU A 53 -6.92 -3.88 -2.88
CA LEU A 53 -6.88 -3.31 -4.22
C LEU A 53 -8.28 -3.08 -4.78
N HIS A 54 -9.16 -4.06 -4.60
CA HIS A 54 -10.55 -3.95 -5.05
C HIS A 54 -11.27 -2.79 -4.35
N ARG A 55 -11.06 -2.65 -3.05
CA ARG A 55 -11.66 -1.59 -2.26
C ARG A 55 -11.18 -0.20 -2.72
N LEU A 56 -9.88 -0.05 -2.96
CA LEU A 56 -9.30 1.21 -3.41
C LEU A 56 -9.75 1.57 -4.82
N GLU A 57 -9.90 0.57 -5.68
CA GLU A 57 -10.40 0.76 -7.04
C GLU A 57 -11.85 1.26 -7.01
N ARG A 58 -12.69 0.67 -6.16
CA ARG A 58 -14.08 1.10 -6.02
C ARG A 58 -14.19 2.53 -5.50
N LYS A 59 -13.25 2.96 -4.68
CA LYS A 59 -13.22 4.34 -4.18
C LYS A 59 -12.69 5.34 -5.20
N GLY A 60 -12.18 4.86 -6.32
CA GLY A 60 -11.64 5.72 -7.36
C GLY A 60 -10.25 6.27 -7.06
N TRP A 61 -9.56 5.71 -6.09
CA TRP A 61 -8.21 6.14 -5.73
C TRP A 61 -7.13 5.46 -6.56
N ILE A 62 -7.44 4.30 -7.10
CA ILE A 62 -6.59 3.60 -8.07
C ILE A 62 -7.45 3.16 -9.24
N SER A 63 -6.83 3.01 -10.41
CA SER A 63 -7.45 2.45 -11.59
C SER A 63 -6.68 1.22 -12.02
N ALA A 64 -7.33 0.34 -12.76
CA ALA A 64 -6.72 -0.91 -13.18
C ALA A 64 -6.86 -1.08 -14.69
N SER A 65 -5.85 -1.66 -15.31
CA SER A 65 -5.86 -1.99 -16.72
C SER A 65 -5.10 -3.29 -16.96
N TRP A 66 -5.45 -3.99 -18.02
CA TRP A 66 -4.74 -5.20 -18.41
C TRP A 66 -3.63 -4.86 -19.38
N ALA A 67 -2.46 -5.47 -19.18
CA ALA A 67 -1.32 -5.28 -20.05
C ALA A 67 -0.53 -6.59 -20.12
N VAL A 68 0.38 -6.68 -21.08
CA VAL A 68 1.25 -7.83 -21.24
C VAL A 68 2.49 -7.62 -20.37
N SER A 69 2.77 -8.58 -19.49
CA SER A 69 3.94 -8.56 -18.63
C SER A 69 5.20 -8.94 -19.39
N GLU A 70 6.35 -8.81 -18.73
CA GLU A 70 7.65 -9.20 -19.30
C GLU A 70 7.69 -10.67 -19.72
N ASN A 71 6.91 -11.51 -19.06
CA ASN A 71 6.83 -12.93 -19.38
C ASN A 71 5.79 -13.24 -20.46
N ASN A 72 5.38 -12.23 -21.23
CA ASN A 72 4.37 -12.35 -22.28
C ASN A 72 3.04 -12.89 -21.72
N ARG A 73 2.74 -12.60 -20.46
CA ARG A 73 1.49 -12.99 -19.82
C ARG A 73 0.63 -11.76 -19.58
N ARG A 74 -0.67 -11.95 -19.70
CA ARG A 74 -1.63 -10.90 -19.41
C ARG A 74 -1.68 -10.68 -17.88
N ALA A 75 -1.46 -9.43 -17.46
CA ALA A 75 -1.48 -9.07 -16.05
C ALA A 75 -2.29 -7.80 -15.83
N LYS A 76 -2.92 -7.69 -14.67
CA LYS A 76 -3.67 -6.53 -14.28
C LYS A 76 -2.74 -5.55 -13.58
N TYR A 77 -2.60 -4.35 -14.15
CA TYR A 77 -1.78 -3.27 -13.59
C TYR A 77 -2.66 -2.24 -12.91
N TYR A 78 -2.17 -1.71 -11.82
CA TYR A 78 -2.84 -0.69 -11.03
C TYR A 78 -2.07 0.60 -11.09
N GLU A 79 -2.79 1.71 -11.07
CA GLU A 79 -2.20 3.04 -11.19
C GLU A 79 -2.93 3.98 -10.24
N LEU A 80 -2.18 4.89 -9.62
CA LEU A 80 -2.76 5.89 -8.74
C LEU A 80 -3.49 6.95 -9.56
N THR A 81 -4.72 7.29 -9.16
CA THR A 81 -5.47 8.37 -9.77
C THR A 81 -5.12 9.71 -9.13
N SER A 82 -5.60 10.82 -9.72
CA SER A 82 -5.42 12.13 -9.09
C SER A 82 -6.09 12.20 -7.73
N ASP A 83 -7.27 11.59 -7.59
CA ASP A 83 -7.95 11.49 -6.29
C ASP A 83 -7.13 10.65 -5.31
N GLY A 84 -6.53 9.57 -5.81
CA GLY A 84 -5.65 8.73 -5.00
C GLY A 84 -4.42 9.48 -4.50
N ARG A 85 -3.86 10.38 -5.32
CA ARG A 85 -2.72 11.21 -4.89
C ARG A 85 -3.12 12.16 -3.78
N ALA A 86 -4.30 12.76 -3.88
CA ALA A 86 -4.81 13.64 -2.81
C ALA A 86 -5.04 12.84 -1.53
N GLN A 87 -5.61 11.65 -1.66
CA GLN A 87 -5.85 10.76 -0.52
C GLN A 87 -4.54 10.33 0.13
N LEU A 88 -3.53 10.01 -0.67
CA LEU A 88 -2.21 9.64 -0.15
C LEU A 88 -1.61 10.77 0.68
N ARG A 89 -1.71 12.02 0.21
CA ARG A 89 -1.20 13.16 0.97
C ARG A 89 -1.91 13.30 2.31
N ALA A 90 -3.23 13.20 2.31
CA ALA A 90 -4.02 13.32 3.54
C ALA A 90 -3.68 12.21 4.54
N GLU A 91 -3.63 10.97 4.07
CA GLU A 91 -3.34 9.83 4.94
C GLU A 91 -1.90 9.85 5.45
N THR A 92 -0.95 10.34 4.64
CA THR A 92 0.44 10.50 5.09
C THR A 92 0.54 11.49 6.23
N GLU A 93 -0.16 12.63 6.13
CA GLU A 93 -0.17 13.62 7.20
C GLU A 93 -0.81 13.07 8.47
N ASP A 94 -1.92 12.36 8.34
CA ASP A 94 -2.58 11.74 9.48
C ASP A 94 -1.69 10.70 10.14
N TRP A 95 -0.98 9.91 9.35
CA TRP A 95 -0.04 8.92 9.86
C TRP A 95 1.09 9.57 10.66
N LYS A 96 1.67 10.65 10.14
CA LYS A 96 2.73 11.38 10.84
C LYS A 96 2.25 11.94 12.18
N ARG A 97 1.04 12.49 12.20
CA ARG A 97 0.45 13.01 13.43
C ARG A 97 0.19 11.90 14.44
N LEU A 98 -0.36 10.78 13.97
CA LEU A 98 -0.66 9.64 14.83
C LEU A 98 0.62 9.07 15.44
N THR A 99 1.64 8.82 14.62
CA THR A 99 2.88 8.21 15.12
C THR A 99 3.61 9.15 16.07
N ALA A 100 3.58 10.45 15.82
CA ALA A 100 4.16 11.44 16.73
C ALA A 100 3.42 11.43 18.10
N ALA A 101 2.10 11.42 18.06
CA ALA A 101 1.29 11.40 19.28
C ALA A 101 1.49 10.11 20.08
N VAL A 102 1.50 8.98 19.39
CA VAL A 102 1.75 7.66 20.01
C VAL A 102 3.14 7.66 20.66
N GLY A 103 4.14 8.20 19.96
CA GLY A 103 5.50 8.29 20.50
C GLY A 103 5.56 9.10 21.80
N LEU A 104 4.80 10.19 21.88
CA LEU A 104 4.74 10.99 23.12
C LEU A 104 4.16 10.18 24.27
N VAL A 105 3.10 9.43 24.02
CA VAL A 105 2.47 8.58 25.04
C VAL A 105 3.43 7.49 25.50
N LEU A 106 4.13 6.86 24.57
CA LEU A 106 5.07 5.78 24.90
C LEU A 106 6.27 6.25 25.69
N ARG A 107 6.60 7.54 25.64
CA ARG A 107 7.67 8.12 26.47
C ARG A 107 7.20 8.62 27.83
N MET A 108 5.93 8.49 28.11
CA MET A 108 5.34 8.87 29.38
C MET A 108 5.90 7.99 30.51
N THR A 109 6.25 8.59 31.64
CA THR A 109 6.82 7.87 32.80
C THR A 109 5.90 7.92 34.01
#